data_83b31ff158c249dbabb2f9ec50560875
#
_entry.id   83b31ff158c249dbabb2f9ec50560875
#
_cell.length_a   1.000
_cell.length_b   1.000
_cell.length_c   1.000
_cell.angle_alpha   90.00
_cell.angle_beta   90.00
_cell.angle_gamma   90.00
#
_symmetry.space_group_name_H-M   'P 1'
#
loop_
_entity.id
_entity.type
_entity.pdbx_description
1 polymer ?
#
loop_
_entity_poly.entity_id
_entity_poly.type
_entity_poly.pdbx_seq_one_letter_code
_entity_poly.pdbx_strand_id
1 'polypeptide(L)'
;MTLRSAWLAMSLTIVGLAAPGLASAADAARGAKLAYTCHGCHGIPNYKNAYPIYNVPKLGGQHAAYLVVALKAYASQERAHPTMYSHAVTMSEQDMQDIAAYLAGQELKPTGKAVGAAPKAAQTCVACHGIDGVGILPEYPNLAGQHEDYIRAALKAYRSGQRKNAVMGGMAAPLTDADIKELARYYSSQRPALCSTNEIRDGGKCKGL
;
A
#
# COMPACT_ATOMS: atom_id res chain seq x y z
N MET A 1 57.91 -50.31 35.26
CA MET A 1 56.72 -49.47 35.58
C MET A 1 56.70 -48.33 34.59
N THR A 2 55.81 -48.42 33.55
CA THR A 2 55.73 -47.44 32.47
C THR A 2 54.44 -46.65 32.64
N LEU A 3 54.54 -45.34 32.96
CA LEU A 3 53.39 -44.40 33.02
C LEU A 3 52.95 -44.07 31.58
N ARG A 4 51.71 -44.40 31.22
CA ARG A 4 51.06 -43.96 29.98
C ARG A 4 50.31 -42.65 30.28
N SER A 5 50.77 -41.55 29.72
CA SER A 5 50.09 -40.25 29.76
C SER A 5 48.93 -40.27 28.74
N ALA A 6 47.69 -40.18 29.24
CA ALA A 6 46.49 -40.00 28.41
C ALA A 6 46.29 -38.50 28.12
N TRP A 7 46.34 -38.12 26.83
CA TRP A 7 45.99 -36.79 26.37
C TRP A 7 44.48 -36.77 26.08
N LEU A 8 43.70 -36.03 26.88
CA LEU A 8 42.32 -35.71 26.60
C LEU A 8 42.28 -34.57 25.55
N ALA A 9 41.85 -34.87 24.34
CA ALA A 9 41.56 -33.89 23.34
C ALA A 9 40.16 -33.25 23.63
N MET A 10 40.17 -32.00 24.07
CA MET A 10 38.95 -31.21 24.33
C MET A 10 38.49 -30.59 22.99
N SER A 11 37.47 -31.20 22.37
CA SER A 11 36.87 -30.68 21.12
C SER A 11 36.02 -29.47 21.43
N LEU A 12 36.46 -28.29 21.00
CA LEU A 12 35.76 -27.04 21.12
C LEU A 12 34.68 -26.98 19.98
N THR A 13 33.43 -27.28 20.29
CA THR A 13 32.30 -27.10 19.38
C THR A 13 31.95 -25.59 19.32
N ILE A 14 32.32 -24.91 18.25
CA ILE A 14 31.90 -23.55 17.95
C ILE A 14 30.42 -23.62 17.51
N VAL A 15 29.50 -23.30 18.41
CA VAL A 15 28.10 -23.04 18.10
C VAL A 15 28.06 -21.69 17.40
N GLY A 16 27.94 -21.70 16.08
CA GLY A 16 27.70 -20.48 15.28
C GLY A 16 26.36 -19.87 15.67
N LEU A 17 26.37 -18.78 16.45
CA LEU A 17 25.18 -17.93 16.59
C LEU A 17 24.91 -17.31 15.21
N ALA A 18 23.85 -17.77 14.53
CA ALA A 18 23.26 -17.05 13.41
C ALA A 18 22.76 -15.69 13.92
N ALA A 19 23.47 -14.62 13.60
CA ALA A 19 22.99 -13.27 13.89
C ALA A 19 21.64 -13.06 13.19
N PRO A 20 20.60 -12.56 13.88
CA PRO A 20 19.37 -12.18 13.21
C PRO A 20 19.72 -11.15 12.12
N GLY A 21 19.35 -11.44 10.87
CA GLY A 21 19.59 -10.54 9.76
C GLY A 21 19.00 -9.17 10.10
N LEU A 22 19.83 -8.14 10.16
CA LEU A 22 19.39 -6.76 10.32
C LEU A 22 18.46 -6.45 9.15
N ALA A 23 17.20 -6.13 9.44
CA ALA A 23 16.29 -5.63 8.42
C ALA A 23 16.94 -4.39 7.77
N SER A 24 17.19 -4.47 6.47
CA SER A 24 17.78 -3.34 5.73
C SER A 24 16.77 -2.20 5.69
N ALA A 25 17.25 -0.97 5.85
CA ALA A 25 16.41 0.20 5.60
C ALA A 25 15.90 0.19 4.15
N ALA A 26 14.69 0.71 3.93
CA ALA A 26 14.11 0.77 2.60
C ALA A 26 14.94 1.67 1.66
N ASP A 27 15.27 1.17 0.48
CA ASP A 27 16.06 1.84 -0.57
C ASP A 27 15.14 2.29 -1.72
N ALA A 28 14.77 3.57 -1.73
CA ALA A 28 13.94 4.14 -2.78
C ALA A 28 14.59 4.13 -4.16
N ALA A 29 15.93 4.17 -4.26
CA ALA A 29 16.63 4.11 -5.55
C ALA A 29 16.58 2.71 -6.15
N ARG A 30 16.69 1.67 -5.32
CA ARG A 30 16.42 0.29 -5.71
C ARG A 30 14.94 0.12 -6.04
N GLY A 31 14.04 0.70 -5.24
CA GLY A 31 12.59 0.70 -5.44
C GLY A 31 12.19 1.29 -6.80
N ALA A 32 12.83 2.36 -7.25
CA ALA A 32 12.59 2.95 -8.56
C ALA A 32 12.87 1.95 -9.71
N LYS A 33 13.92 1.14 -9.60
CA LYS A 33 14.24 0.11 -10.59
C LYS A 33 13.23 -1.03 -10.56
N LEU A 34 12.84 -1.48 -9.37
CA LEU A 34 11.85 -2.55 -9.19
C LEU A 34 10.45 -2.14 -9.65
N ALA A 35 10.08 -0.87 -9.44
CA ALA A 35 8.79 -0.33 -9.83
C ALA A 35 8.64 -0.09 -11.35
N TYR A 36 9.65 -0.37 -12.17
CA TYR A 36 9.61 -0.14 -13.62
C TYR A 36 8.36 -0.72 -14.28
N THR A 37 8.01 -1.97 -13.98
CA THR A 37 6.82 -2.63 -14.53
C THR A 37 5.51 -2.03 -14.01
N CYS A 38 5.51 -1.43 -12.84
CA CYS A 38 4.31 -0.79 -12.25
C CYS A 38 3.84 0.41 -13.10
N HIS A 39 4.79 1.13 -13.71
CA HIS A 39 4.49 2.30 -14.55
C HIS A 39 3.68 1.95 -15.80
N GLY A 40 3.73 0.70 -16.29
CA GLY A 40 2.97 0.24 -17.45
C GLY A 40 1.46 0.27 -17.26
N CYS A 41 0.99 0.27 -16.01
CA CYS A 41 -0.42 0.41 -15.67
C CYS A 41 -0.68 1.63 -14.79
N HIS A 42 0.04 1.75 -13.66
CA HIS A 42 -0.16 2.81 -12.67
C HIS A 42 0.44 4.17 -13.09
N GLY A 43 1.22 4.20 -14.16
CA GLY A 43 1.79 5.43 -14.74
C GLY A 43 0.93 6.07 -15.82
N ILE A 44 -0.06 5.39 -16.35
CA ILE A 44 -0.90 5.88 -17.45
C ILE A 44 -2.14 6.58 -16.87
N PRO A 45 -2.30 7.90 -17.07
CA PRO A 45 -3.47 8.62 -16.57
C PRO A 45 -4.78 8.00 -17.08
N ASN A 46 -5.73 7.78 -16.16
CA ASN A 46 -7.05 7.24 -16.44
C ASN A 46 -7.08 5.87 -17.15
N TYR A 47 -5.99 5.11 -17.06
CA TYR A 47 -5.94 3.77 -17.63
C TYR A 47 -6.91 2.82 -16.92
N LYS A 48 -7.61 2.00 -17.70
CA LYS A 48 -8.52 0.96 -17.21
C LYS A 48 -8.12 -0.38 -17.77
N ASN A 49 -8.10 -1.40 -16.93
CA ASN A 49 -8.02 -2.78 -17.39
C ASN A 49 -9.34 -3.22 -18.01
N ALA A 50 -9.28 -4.23 -18.89
CA ALA A 50 -10.49 -4.85 -19.43
C ALA A 50 -11.28 -5.59 -18.32
N TYR A 51 -10.56 -6.13 -17.33
CA TYR A 51 -11.14 -6.79 -16.16
C TYR A 51 -10.14 -6.72 -15.00
N PRO A 52 -10.57 -6.25 -13.80
CA PRO A 52 -11.85 -5.60 -13.52
C PRO A 52 -11.97 -4.21 -14.16
N ILE A 53 -13.17 -3.79 -14.53
CA ILE A 53 -13.44 -2.54 -15.27
C ILE A 53 -13.54 -1.36 -14.31
N TYR A 54 -12.40 -0.81 -13.90
CA TYR A 54 -12.26 0.48 -13.22
C TYR A 54 -10.86 1.04 -13.46
N ASN A 55 -10.66 2.32 -13.17
CA ASN A 55 -9.34 2.94 -13.32
C ASN A 55 -8.30 2.26 -12.43
N VAL A 56 -7.13 1.98 -12.99
CA VAL A 56 -5.97 1.52 -12.23
C VAL A 56 -5.61 2.61 -11.19
N PRO A 57 -5.50 2.25 -9.90
CA PRO A 57 -5.36 3.26 -8.86
C PRO A 57 -4.04 4.03 -8.94
N LYS A 58 -4.12 5.30 -8.55
CA LYS A 58 -2.95 6.14 -8.33
C LYS A 58 -2.17 5.63 -7.13
N LEU A 59 -0.85 5.56 -7.23
CA LEU A 59 0.04 5.06 -6.18
C LEU A 59 1.02 6.11 -5.68
N GLY A 60 1.42 7.06 -6.53
CA GLY A 60 2.33 8.12 -6.13
C GLY A 60 1.75 8.96 -5.01
N GLY A 61 2.54 9.23 -3.96
CA GLY A 61 2.12 9.95 -2.77
C GLY A 61 1.33 9.12 -1.74
N GLN A 62 1.18 7.80 -1.96
CA GLN A 62 0.54 6.93 -0.99
C GLN A 62 1.51 6.58 0.15
N HIS A 63 1.00 6.36 1.35
CA HIS A 63 1.81 5.95 2.50
C HIS A 63 2.57 4.65 2.23
N ALA A 64 3.88 4.65 2.53
CA ALA A 64 4.73 3.49 2.30
C ALA A 64 4.26 2.25 3.08
N ALA A 65 3.91 2.41 4.36
CA ALA A 65 3.41 1.32 5.18
C ALA A 65 2.15 0.67 4.58
N TYR A 66 1.21 1.50 4.10
CA TYR A 66 0.02 0.99 3.42
C TYR A 66 0.34 0.28 2.10
N LEU A 67 1.30 0.77 1.31
CA LEU A 67 1.71 0.11 0.06
C LEU A 67 2.28 -1.28 0.32
N VAL A 68 3.11 -1.45 1.36
CA VAL A 68 3.63 -2.76 1.79
C VAL A 68 2.49 -3.70 2.18
N VAL A 69 1.56 -3.23 3.02
CA VAL A 69 0.38 -4.02 3.43
C VAL A 69 -0.46 -4.42 2.21
N ALA A 70 -0.66 -3.52 1.26
CA ALA A 70 -1.41 -3.81 0.04
C ALA A 70 -0.72 -4.87 -0.85
N LEU A 71 0.60 -4.80 -1.02
CA LEU A 71 1.37 -5.79 -1.78
C LEU A 71 1.34 -7.16 -1.10
N LYS A 72 1.53 -7.22 0.22
CA LYS A 72 1.39 -8.45 1.01
C LYS A 72 -0.01 -9.06 0.87
N ALA A 73 -1.07 -8.24 0.93
CA ALA A 73 -2.45 -8.71 0.76
C ALA A 73 -2.73 -9.25 -0.65
N TYR A 74 -2.08 -8.71 -1.69
CA TYR A 74 -2.15 -9.30 -3.02
C TYR A 74 -1.39 -10.63 -3.10
N ALA A 75 -0.18 -10.72 -2.54
CA ALA A 75 0.62 -11.95 -2.52
C ALA A 75 -0.08 -13.09 -1.76
N SER A 76 -0.79 -12.79 -0.67
CA SER A 76 -1.58 -13.76 0.12
C SER A 76 -2.99 -14.01 -0.43
N GLN A 77 -3.40 -13.32 -1.49
CA GLN A 77 -4.76 -13.35 -2.06
C GLN A 77 -5.88 -12.88 -1.10
N GLU A 78 -5.52 -12.24 0.00
CA GLU A 78 -6.49 -11.53 0.85
C GLU A 78 -7.15 -10.36 0.11
N ARG A 79 -6.46 -9.86 -0.91
CA ARG A 79 -6.96 -8.90 -1.90
C ARG A 79 -6.95 -9.55 -3.27
N ALA A 80 -8.10 -10.07 -3.69
CA ALA A 80 -8.23 -10.80 -4.94
C ALA A 80 -8.07 -9.89 -6.16
N HIS A 81 -6.98 -10.05 -6.91
CA HIS A 81 -6.72 -9.37 -8.17
C HIS A 81 -5.63 -10.12 -8.95
N PRO A 82 -5.98 -10.91 -10.00
CA PRO A 82 -5.03 -11.81 -10.65
C PRO A 82 -3.73 -11.13 -11.12
N THR A 83 -3.84 -9.98 -11.80
CA THR A 83 -2.66 -9.23 -12.27
C THR A 83 -1.76 -8.79 -11.10
N MET A 84 -2.34 -8.23 -10.03
CA MET A 84 -1.53 -7.79 -8.88
C MET A 84 -0.94 -8.96 -8.10
N TYR A 85 -1.64 -10.10 -8.02
CA TYR A 85 -1.10 -11.32 -7.46
C TYR A 85 0.16 -11.77 -8.22
N SER A 86 0.10 -11.82 -9.56
CA SER A 86 1.24 -12.24 -10.40
C SER A 86 2.48 -11.38 -10.18
N HIS A 87 2.31 -10.09 -9.89
CA HIS A 87 3.44 -9.21 -9.56
C HIS A 87 3.90 -9.39 -8.11
N ALA A 88 2.97 -9.42 -7.15
CA ALA A 88 3.29 -9.39 -5.75
C ALA A 88 3.84 -10.72 -5.19
N VAL A 89 3.42 -11.87 -5.73
CA VAL A 89 3.78 -13.20 -5.22
C VAL A 89 5.28 -13.51 -5.33
N THR A 90 5.99 -12.86 -6.26
CA THR A 90 7.43 -13.06 -6.47
C THR A 90 8.30 -12.03 -5.73
N MET A 91 7.70 -11.03 -5.09
CA MET A 91 8.43 -9.99 -4.37
C MET A 91 8.84 -10.47 -2.98
N SER A 92 10.10 -10.22 -2.62
CA SER A 92 10.53 -10.31 -1.24
C SER A 92 9.94 -9.16 -0.41
N GLU A 93 9.95 -9.29 0.91
CA GLU A 93 9.51 -8.20 1.81
C GLU A 93 10.34 -6.93 1.58
N GLN A 94 11.65 -7.06 1.36
CA GLN A 94 12.53 -5.94 1.06
C GLN A 94 12.16 -5.27 -0.28
N ASP A 95 11.80 -6.04 -1.31
CA ASP A 95 11.34 -5.47 -2.58
C ASP A 95 10.07 -4.64 -2.39
N MET A 96 9.12 -5.14 -1.60
CA MET A 96 7.89 -4.41 -1.29
C MET A 96 8.18 -3.12 -0.52
N GLN A 97 9.12 -3.13 0.43
CA GLN A 97 9.53 -1.95 1.19
C GLN A 97 10.21 -0.92 0.31
N ASP A 98 11.12 -1.34 -0.57
CA ASP A 98 11.85 -0.45 -1.47
C ASP A 98 10.91 0.20 -2.51
N ILE A 99 10.03 -0.58 -3.12
CA ILE A 99 8.99 -0.09 -4.04
C ILE A 99 8.09 0.90 -3.31
N ALA A 100 7.66 0.58 -2.09
CA ALA A 100 6.80 1.43 -1.29
C ALA A 100 7.48 2.76 -0.94
N ALA A 101 8.76 2.74 -0.55
CA ALA A 101 9.53 3.94 -0.26
C ALA A 101 9.66 4.85 -1.49
N TYR A 102 9.89 4.27 -2.67
CA TYR A 102 9.94 5.01 -3.93
C TYR A 102 8.59 5.64 -4.30
N LEU A 103 7.49 4.86 -4.23
CA LEU A 103 6.17 5.33 -4.63
C LEU A 103 5.54 6.30 -3.64
N ALA A 104 5.88 6.20 -2.36
CA ALA A 104 5.42 7.16 -1.35
C ALA A 104 5.90 8.57 -1.68
N GLY A 105 7.12 8.70 -2.20
CA GLY A 105 7.67 9.99 -2.59
C GLY A 105 7.62 11.00 -1.43
N GLN A 106 6.91 12.12 -1.64
CA GLN A 106 6.72 13.12 -0.60
C GLN A 106 5.50 12.77 0.28
N GLU A 107 5.75 12.59 1.56
CA GLU A 107 4.69 12.39 2.53
C GLU A 107 3.83 13.65 2.69
N LEU A 108 2.52 13.50 2.53
CA LEU A 108 1.57 14.59 2.72
C LEU A 108 0.99 14.53 4.12
N LYS A 109 0.78 15.70 4.71
CA LYS A 109 0.13 15.83 6.01
C LYS A 109 -1.34 16.21 5.85
N PRO A 110 -2.24 15.67 6.68
CA PRO A 110 -3.62 16.09 6.71
C PRO A 110 -3.73 17.61 6.93
N THR A 111 -4.53 18.29 6.12
CA THR A 111 -4.80 19.72 6.29
C THR A 111 -5.99 20.00 7.20
N GLY A 112 -6.84 18.98 7.41
CA GLY A 112 -8.11 19.11 8.10
C GLY A 112 -9.15 19.96 7.36
N LYS A 113 -8.87 20.32 6.08
CA LYS A 113 -9.74 21.21 5.28
C LYS A 113 -10.31 20.45 4.09
N ALA A 114 -11.57 20.04 4.20
CA ALA A 114 -12.28 19.37 3.11
C ALA A 114 -12.66 20.32 1.98
N VAL A 115 -12.79 19.76 0.78
CA VAL A 115 -13.46 20.38 -0.35
C VAL A 115 -14.92 19.92 -0.35
N GLY A 116 -15.83 20.85 -0.19
CA GLY A 116 -17.26 20.55 -0.09
C GLY A 116 -17.69 19.95 1.25
N ALA A 117 -18.98 19.64 1.37
CA ALA A 117 -19.56 19.03 2.57
C ALA A 117 -19.33 17.52 2.57
N ALA A 118 -18.85 16.99 3.69
CA ALA A 118 -18.71 15.55 3.86
C ALA A 118 -20.09 14.88 3.95
N PRO A 119 -20.36 13.80 3.21
CA PRO A 119 -21.62 13.07 3.34
C PRO A 119 -21.73 12.42 4.72
N LYS A 120 -22.96 12.17 5.16
CA LYS A 120 -23.24 11.56 6.47
C LYS A 120 -22.46 10.22 6.65
N ALA A 121 -22.38 9.42 5.61
CA ALA A 121 -21.66 8.15 5.62
C ALA A 121 -20.14 8.31 5.84
N ALA A 122 -19.55 9.50 5.64
CA ALA A 122 -18.13 9.74 5.88
C ALA A 122 -17.77 9.91 7.36
N GLN A 123 -18.73 10.11 8.26
CA GLN A 123 -18.47 10.42 9.69
C GLN A 123 -17.56 9.40 10.38
N THR A 124 -17.73 8.11 10.08
CA THR A 124 -16.86 7.04 10.62
C THR A 124 -15.55 6.91 9.87
N CYS A 125 -15.48 7.32 8.60
CA CYS A 125 -14.31 7.18 7.75
C CYS A 125 -13.24 8.22 8.07
N VAL A 126 -13.65 9.45 8.46
CA VAL A 126 -12.74 10.57 8.71
C VAL A 126 -11.79 10.33 9.88
N ALA A 127 -12.16 9.47 10.82
CA ALA A 127 -11.31 9.14 11.97
C ALA A 127 -9.98 8.49 11.57
N CYS A 128 -9.93 7.82 10.42
CA CYS A 128 -8.74 7.15 9.90
C CYS A 128 -8.22 7.80 8.61
N HIS A 129 -9.12 8.13 7.68
CA HIS A 129 -8.76 8.65 6.36
C HIS A 129 -8.71 10.18 6.26
N GLY A 130 -8.94 10.89 7.37
CA GLY A 130 -9.02 12.34 7.38
C GLY A 130 -10.28 12.89 6.70
N ILE A 131 -10.68 14.11 7.07
CA ILE A 131 -11.80 14.79 6.42
C ILE A 131 -11.42 15.26 5.00
N ASP A 132 -10.17 15.51 4.76
CA ASP A 132 -9.60 15.88 3.46
C ASP A 132 -9.11 14.66 2.65
N GLY A 133 -9.34 13.45 3.16
CA GLY A 133 -8.95 12.21 2.50
C GLY A 133 -7.46 11.88 2.60
N VAL A 134 -6.71 12.54 3.48
CA VAL A 134 -5.32 12.21 3.80
C VAL A 134 -5.30 11.39 5.10
N GLY A 135 -4.75 10.17 5.02
CA GLY A 135 -4.70 9.24 6.15
C GLY A 135 -3.92 9.83 7.33
N ILE A 136 -4.48 9.69 8.53
CA ILE A 136 -3.90 10.28 9.75
C ILE A 136 -2.72 9.47 10.32
N LEU A 137 -2.59 8.22 9.92
CA LEU A 137 -1.47 7.33 10.25
C LEU A 137 -0.95 6.64 8.97
N PRO A 138 0.31 6.20 8.97
CA PRO A 138 0.93 5.57 7.79
C PRO A 138 0.25 4.29 7.29
N GLU A 139 -0.51 3.62 8.14
CA GLU A 139 -1.27 2.41 7.81
C GLU A 139 -2.62 2.72 7.15
N TYR A 140 -3.14 3.94 7.32
CA TYR A 140 -4.41 4.36 6.75
C TYR A 140 -4.18 5.04 5.40
N PRO A 141 -4.70 4.49 4.29
CA PRO A 141 -4.39 5.02 2.97
C PRO A 141 -4.97 6.41 2.73
N ASN A 142 -4.22 7.19 1.96
CA ASN A 142 -4.72 8.39 1.33
C ASN A 142 -5.81 8.03 0.31
N LEU A 143 -6.92 8.74 0.36
CA LEU A 143 -8.05 8.59 -0.56
C LEU A 143 -8.24 9.83 -1.45
N ALA A 144 -7.67 10.96 -1.03
CA ALA A 144 -7.81 12.26 -1.69
C ALA A 144 -7.34 12.23 -3.15
N GLY A 145 -8.24 12.54 -4.07
CA GLY A 145 -7.95 12.56 -5.50
C GLY A 145 -7.77 11.18 -6.14
N GLN A 146 -8.06 10.08 -5.45
CA GLN A 146 -8.11 8.75 -6.03
C GLN A 146 -9.30 8.64 -7.00
N HIS A 147 -9.24 7.75 -7.97
CA HIS A 147 -10.32 7.52 -8.93
C HIS A 147 -11.62 7.08 -8.24
N GLU A 148 -12.73 7.75 -8.57
CA GLU A 148 -14.04 7.49 -7.97
C GLU A 148 -14.47 6.03 -8.18
N ASP A 149 -14.32 5.50 -9.40
CA ASP A 149 -14.70 4.13 -9.72
C ASP A 149 -13.85 3.09 -8.98
N TYR A 150 -12.56 3.38 -8.75
CA TYR A 150 -11.70 2.53 -7.94
C TYR A 150 -12.10 2.54 -6.45
N ILE A 151 -12.38 3.72 -5.86
CA ILE A 151 -12.87 3.79 -4.46
C ILE A 151 -14.16 3.00 -4.33
N ARG A 152 -15.08 3.16 -5.27
CA ARG A 152 -16.36 2.43 -5.29
C ARG A 152 -16.15 0.92 -5.38
N ALA A 153 -15.28 0.46 -6.28
CA ALA A 153 -14.93 -0.95 -6.42
C ALA A 153 -14.29 -1.50 -5.13
N ALA A 154 -13.38 -0.75 -4.50
CA ALA A 154 -12.73 -1.15 -3.27
C ALA A 154 -13.71 -1.31 -2.10
N LEU A 155 -14.63 -0.35 -1.90
CA LEU A 155 -15.67 -0.44 -0.86
C LEU A 155 -16.61 -1.63 -1.09
N LYS A 156 -17.02 -1.88 -2.34
CA LYS A 156 -17.82 -3.06 -2.67
C LYS A 156 -17.07 -4.37 -2.42
N ALA A 157 -15.78 -4.42 -2.74
CA ALA A 157 -14.95 -5.59 -2.49
C ALA A 157 -14.75 -5.86 -0.98
N TYR A 158 -14.61 -4.84 -0.15
CA TYR A 158 -14.61 -5.01 1.31
C TYR A 158 -15.97 -5.49 1.83
N ARG A 159 -17.07 -4.89 1.38
CA ARG A 159 -18.43 -5.26 1.78
C ARG A 159 -18.77 -6.71 1.43
N SER A 160 -18.30 -7.19 0.28
CA SER A 160 -18.53 -8.57 -0.19
C SER A 160 -17.52 -9.59 0.36
N GLY A 161 -16.46 -9.15 1.06
CA GLY A 161 -15.39 -10.04 1.54
C GLY A 161 -14.37 -10.47 0.46
N GLN A 162 -14.49 -10.00 -0.79
CA GLN A 162 -13.49 -10.24 -1.83
C GLN A 162 -12.14 -9.58 -1.52
N ARG A 163 -12.17 -8.50 -0.75
CA ARG A 163 -10.99 -7.85 -0.19
C ARG A 163 -11.07 -7.99 1.32
N LYS A 164 -10.17 -8.79 1.88
CA LYS A 164 -10.18 -9.13 3.30
C LYS A 164 -9.38 -8.07 4.08
N ASN A 165 -10.05 -7.45 5.02
CA ASN A 165 -9.49 -6.59 6.05
C ASN A 165 -10.57 -6.42 7.11
N ALA A 166 -10.31 -6.82 8.34
CA ALA A 166 -11.32 -6.85 9.39
C ALA A 166 -11.93 -5.47 9.68
N VAL A 167 -11.09 -4.43 9.73
CA VAL A 167 -11.53 -3.06 9.98
C VAL A 167 -12.39 -2.55 8.82
N MET A 168 -11.84 -2.58 7.59
CA MET A 168 -12.55 -2.05 6.43
C MET A 168 -13.77 -2.89 6.05
N GLY A 169 -13.74 -4.20 6.30
CA GLY A 169 -14.91 -5.07 6.14
C GLY A 169 -16.06 -4.65 7.07
N GLY A 170 -15.76 -4.42 8.35
CA GLY A 170 -16.72 -3.92 9.31
C GLY A 170 -17.28 -2.54 8.95
N MET A 171 -16.41 -1.62 8.47
CA MET A 171 -16.83 -0.28 8.04
C MET A 171 -17.67 -0.30 6.76
N ALA A 172 -17.38 -1.20 5.83
CA ALA A 172 -18.10 -1.28 4.55
C ALA A 172 -19.40 -2.10 4.62
N ALA A 173 -19.53 -3.02 5.57
CA ALA A 173 -20.69 -3.90 5.68
C ALA A 173 -22.05 -3.17 5.74
N PRO A 174 -22.23 -2.08 6.51
CA PRO A 174 -23.51 -1.37 6.60
C PRO A 174 -23.78 -0.42 5.44
N LEU A 175 -22.80 -0.16 4.53
CA LEU A 175 -22.95 0.84 3.48
C LEU A 175 -23.91 0.38 2.38
N THR A 176 -24.84 1.25 2.01
CA THR A 176 -25.66 1.08 0.81
C THR A 176 -24.86 1.43 -0.45
N ASP A 177 -25.38 1.09 -1.63
CA ASP A 177 -24.76 1.50 -2.90
C ASP A 177 -24.78 3.02 -3.09
N ALA A 178 -25.78 3.71 -2.52
CA ALA A 178 -25.84 5.16 -2.48
C ALA A 178 -24.72 5.77 -1.61
N ASP A 179 -24.52 5.23 -0.40
CA ASP A 179 -23.41 5.66 0.47
C ASP A 179 -22.05 5.46 -0.19
N ILE A 180 -21.84 4.29 -0.80
CA ILE A 180 -20.59 3.97 -1.52
C ILE A 180 -20.35 4.96 -2.66
N LYS A 181 -21.39 5.34 -3.41
CA LYS A 181 -21.31 6.32 -4.49
C LYS A 181 -20.94 7.72 -3.95
N GLU A 182 -21.60 8.16 -2.89
CA GLU A 182 -21.34 9.46 -2.27
C GLU A 182 -19.94 9.55 -1.67
N LEU A 183 -19.51 8.52 -0.92
CA LEU A 183 -18.17 8.42 -0.36
C LEU A 183 -17.08 8.45 -1.45
N ALA A 184 -17.27 7.68 -2.51
CA ALA A 184 -16.33 7.63 -3.61
C ALA A 184 -16.20 8.99 -4.31
N ARG A 185 -17.32 9.68 -4.57
CA ARG A 185 -17.33 11.03 -5.13
C ARG A 185 -16.65 12.02 -4.18
N TYR A 186 -16.97 11.97 -2.90
CA TYR A 186 -16.43 12.87 -1.90
C TYR A 186 -14.90 12.79 -1.84
N TYR A 187 -14.33 11.59 -1.63
CA TYR A 187 -12.89 11.43 -1.51
C TYR A 187 -12.14 11.65 -2.82
N SER A 188 -12.73 11.29 -3.97
CA SER A 188 -12.11 11.54 -5.28
C SER A 188 -12.03 13.03 -5.62
N SER A 189 -12.96 13.85 -5.10
CA SER A 189 -12.99 15.30 -5.32
C SER A 189 -12.15 16.12 -4.36
N GLN A 190 -11.55 15.50 -3.34
CA GLN A 190 -10.65 16.20 -2.43
C GLN A 190 -9.38 16.66 -3.16
N ARG A 191 -8.65 17.65 -2.58
CA ARG A 191 -7.37 18.08 -3.14
C ARG A 191 -6.48 16.87 -3.34
N PRO A 192 -5.90 16.67 -4.54
CA PRO A 192 -5.18 15.44 -4.82
C PRO A 192 -4.01 15.24 -3.87
N ALA A 193 -4.00 14.10 -3.15
CA ALA A 193 -2.86 13.60 -2.41
C ALA A 193 -2.13 12.50 -3.19
N LEU A 194 -2.75 12.02 -4.28
CA LEU A 194 -2.28 10.89 -5.06
C LEU A 194 -2.11 11.26 -6.53
N CYS A 195 -1.08 10.72 -7.15
CA CYS A 195 -0.78 10.90 -8.57
C CYS A 195 -0.43 9.59 -9.27
N SER A 196 -0.33 9.62 -10.59
CA SER A 196 0.19 8.50 -11.37
C SER A 196 1.67 8.28 -11.05
N THR A 197 2.15 7.04 -11.20
CA THR A 197 3.55 6.73 -10.90
C THR A 197 4.55 7.39 -11.88
N ASN A 198 4.11 7.81 -13.07
CA ASN A 198 4.94 8.57 -13.99
C ASN A 198 5.32 9.95 -13.46
N GLU A 199 4.43 10.60 -12.70
CA GLU A 199 4.74 11.88 -12.08
C GLU A 199 5.87 11.74 -11.05
N ILE A 200 5.87 10.63 -10.28
CA ILE A 200 6.96 10.30 -9.35
C ILE A 200 8.25 10.01 -10.13
N ARG A 201 8.20 9.23 -11.21
CA ARG A 201 9.35 8.91 -12.05
C ARG A 201 9.99 10.15 -12.64
N ASP A 202 9.17 11.07 -13.16
CA ASP A 202 9.64 12.21 -13.93
C ASP A 202 10.07 13.41 -13.06
N GLY A 203 9.90 13.36 -11.75
CA GLY A 203 10.30 14.46 -10.87
C GLY A 203 10.28 14.16 -9.38
N GLY A 204 9.97 12.91 -9.01
CA GLY A 204 9.94 12.45 -7.60
C GLY A 204 8.82 13.05 -6.75
N LYS A 205 7.91 13.85 -7.34
CA LYS A 205 6.79 14.50 -6.65
C LYS A 205 5.55 14.51 -7.51
N CYS A 206 4.39 14.38 -6.89
CA CYS A 206 3.13 14.61 -7.57
C CYS A 206 3.00 16.07 -8.00
N LYS A 207 2.76 16.31 -9.27
CA LYS A 207 2.55 17.66 -9.82
C LYS A 207 1.15 18.14 -9.45
N GLY A 208 1.05 19.33 -8.87
CA GLY A 208 -0.25 19.93 -8.52
C GLY A 208 -0.68 19.75 -7.07
N LEU A 209 0.22 19.31 -6.20
CA LEU A 209 0.06 19.29 -4.74
C LEU A 209 0.58 20.56 -4.10
#